data_e52c49ab96f62d26809b5701ad6a2640
#
_entry.id   e52c49ab96f62d26809b5701ad6a2640
#
_cell.length_a   1.000
_cell.length_b   1.000
_cell.length_c   1.000
_cell.angle_alpha   90.00
_cell.angle_beta   90.00
_cell.angle_gamma   90.00
#
_symmetry.space_group_name_H-M   'P 1'
#
loop_
_entity.id
_entity.type
_entity.pdbx_description
1 polymer ?
#
loop_
_entity_poly.entity_id
_entity_poly.type
_entity_poly.pdbx_seq_one_letter_code
_entity_poly.pdbx_strand_id
1 'polypeptide(L)'
;PDMVVHASLPQGKETRGARKFLSCLWVSSKSAAISHTVINRFGWWLPPGIWPDEEDQFRRLVLSLWRDGARSFVLNSPWQVGLFTTEMLDDEKASFTAGPFCNISNPATVNVLKDMGFTAAIVSPELGSRDFLELPRLSPLPLGMVLAGCWPVGMSRYGTLGVRLNEPFMSPKHEAFWARQYGENTWIYPAWQLNLSAHKAELEKAGYSFFVSMQENIPASLPPVRRPGLFNWDNSLM
;
A
#
# COMPACT_ATOMS: atom_id res chain seq x y z
N PRO A 1 14.38 1.50 -4.63
CA PRO A 1 14.08 0.07 -4.85
C PRO A 1 12.57 -0.16 -4.94
N ASP A 2 12.16 -1.18 -5.70
CA ASP A 2 10.79 -1.66 -5.71
C ASP A 2 10.38 -2.10 -4.30
N MET A 3 9.07 -2.10 -4.00
CA MET A 3 8.51 -2.45 -2.68
C MET A 3 7.70 -3.75 -2.78
N VAL A 4 7.82 -4.60 -1.76
CA VAL A 4 6.93 -5.76 -1.58
C VAL A 4 6.24 -5.64 -0.23
N VAL A 5 4.93 -5.43 -0.26
CA VAL A 5 4.10 -5.31 0.94
C VAL A 5 3.58 -6.69 1.34
N HIS A 6 3.90 -7.13 2.54
CA HIS A 6 3.53 -8.44 3.05
C HIS A 6 2.37 -8.35 4.05
N ALA A 7 1.43 -9.27 3.95
CA ALA A 7 0.33 -9.41 4.92
C ALA A 7 0.81 -9.87 6.30
N SER A 8 1.95 -10.56 6.36
CA SER A 8 2.59 -11.04 7.59
C SER A 8 4.10 -11.03 7.45
N LEU A 9 4.81 -11.13 8.57
CA LEU A 9 6.27 -11.17 8.57
C LEU A 9 6.77 -12.32 7.67
N PRO A 10 7.59 -12.03 6.62
CA PRO A 10 8.12 -13.04 5.73
C PRO A 10 9.00 -14.03 6.50
N GLN A 11 8.77 -15.32 6.29
CA GLN A 11 9.56 -16.39 6.90
C GLN A 11 10.68 -16.82 5.95
N GLY A 12 11.93 -16.87 6.42
CA GLY A 12 13.06 -17.49 5.70
C GLY A 12 14.22 -16.57 5.35
N LYS A 13 15.15 -17.10 4.51
CA LYS A 13 16.43 -16.48 4.14
C LYS A 13 16.33 -15.26 3.21
N GLU A 14 15.16 -14.80 2.87
CA GLU A 14 14.92 -13.63 2.00
C GLU A 14 15.49 -12.31 2.57
N THR A 15 16.00 -12.36 3.81
CA THR A 15 16.61 -11.21 4.48
C THR A 15 18.12 -11.07 4.24
N ARG A 16 18.77 -11.98 3.50
CA ARG A 16 20.23 -11.97 3.26
C ARG A 16 20.54 -11.89 1.76
N GLY A 17 20.88 -10.72 1.26
CA GLY A 17 21.33 -10.48 -0.11
C GLY A 17 21.21 -8.99 -0.46
N ALA A 18 21.90 -8.53 -1.51
CA ALA A 18 21.66 -7.21 -2.09
C ALA A 18 20.19 -7.16 -2.58
N ARG A 19 19.34 -6.48 -1.81
CA ARG A 19 17.90 -6.50 -2.05
C ARG A 19 17.58 -5.64 -3.26
N LYS A 20 17.00 -6.26 -4.27
CA LYS A 20 16.37 -5.55 -5.39
C LYS A 20 15.08 -4.80 -4.97
N PHE A 21 14.54 -5.10 -3.80
CA PHE A 21 13.29 -4.52 -3.29
C PHE A 21 13.33 -4.27 -1.77
N LEU A 22 12.51 -3.35 -1.30
CA LEU A 22 12.23 -3.08 0.10
C LEU A 22 11.04 -3.94 0.55
N SER A 23 11.25 -4.82 1.52
CA SER A 23 10.14 -5.52 2.19
C SER A 23 9.37 -4.54 3.06
N CYS A 24 8.06 -4.54 2.96
CA CYS A 24 7.18 -3.65 3.70
C CYS A 24 6.18 -4.44 4.55
N LEU A 25 5.83 -3.89 5.70
CA LEU A 25 4.88 -4.48 6.65
C LEU A 25 3.84 -3.44 7.07
N TRP A 26 2.60 -3.90 7.26
CA TRP A 26 1.56 -3.08 7.87
C TRP A 26 1.86 -2.82 9.34
N VAL A 27 1.76 -1.55 9.75
CA VAL A 27 1.82 -1.18 11.17
C VAL A 27 0.57 -1.71 11.88
N SER A 28 0.77 -2.49 12.91
CA SER A 28 -0.28 -3.12 13.72
C SER A 28 0.23 -3.39 15.13
N SER A 29 -0.63 -3.84 16.03
CA SER A 29 -0.21 -4.28 17.38
C SER A 29 0.86 -5.37 17.35
N LYS A 30 0.92 -6.18 16.29
CA LYS A 30 1.96 -7.21 16.09
C LYS A 30 3.33 -6.63 15.74
N SER A 31 3.40 -5.37 15.28
CA SER A 31 4.67 -4.72 14.94
C SER A 31 5.61 -4.59 16.13
N ALA A 32 5.05 -4.42 17.34
CA ALA A 32 5.82 -4.35 18.58
C ALA A 32 6.55 -5.65 18.95
N ALA A 33 6.16 -6.79 18.38
CA ALA A 33 6.81 -8.08 18.61
C ALA A 33 7.98 -8.36 17.65
N ILE A 34 8.26 -7.45 16.70
CA ILE A 34 9.34 -7.60 15.72
C ILE A 34 10.65 -7.20 16.38
N SER A 35 11.69 -8.02 16.18
CA SER A 35 13.03 -7.78 16.75
C SER A 35 13.59 -6.42 16.30
N HIS A 36 14.10 -5.62 17.24
CA HIS A 36 14.75 -4.33 17.01
C HIS A 36 15.88 -4.41 15.96
N THR A 37 16.56 -5.55 15.86
CA THR A 37 17.70 -5.75 14.94
C THR A 37 17.34 -5.73 13.46
N VAL A 38 16.05 -5.83 13.13
CA VAL A 38 15.57 -5.90 11.74
C VAL A 38 14.58 -4.77 11.38
N ILE A 39 14.11 -4.00 12.35
CA ILE A 39 13.10 -2.95 12.15
C ILE A 39 13.51 -1.94 11.07
N ASN A 40 14.78 -1.52 11.06
CA ASN A 40 15.33 -0.59 10.06
C ASN A 40 15.45 -1.16 8.64
N ARG A 41 15.13 -2.42 8.44
CA ARG A 41 15.19 -3.11 7.15
C ARG A 41 13.84 -3.13 6.43
N PHE A 42 12.77 -2.71 7.11
CA PHE A 42 11.41 -2.71 6.57
C PHE A 42 10.93 -1.30 6.24
N GLY A 43 10.07 -1.23 5.22
CA GLY A 43 9.15 -0.12 5.05
C GLY A 43 7.89 -0.36 5.89
N TRP A 44 7.43 0.65 6.61
CA TRP A 44 6.31 0.56 7.53
C TRP A 44 5.08 1.23 6.94
N TRP A 45 4.08 0.45 6.61
CA TRP A 45 2.85 0.93 5.99
C TRP A 45 1.77 1.16 7.04
N LEU A 46 1.32 2.41 7.19
CA LEU A 46 0.16 2.72 8.01
C LEU A 46 -1.12 2.26 7.29
N PRO A 47 -2.08 1.65 8.00
CA PRO A 47 -3.35 1.27 7.38
C PRO A 47 -4.11 2.52 6.92
N PRO A 48 -4.86 2.46 5.80
CA PRO A 48 -5.57 3.63 5.27
C PRO A 48 -6.68 4.15 6.19
N GLY A 49 -7.30 3.27 6.96
CA GLY A 49 -8.31 3.63 7.96
C GLY A 49 -7.78 3.40 9.38
N ILE A 50 -7.45 4.48 10.06
CA ILE A 50 -7.21 4.53 11.51
C ILE A 50 -8.34 5.34 12.11
N TRP A 51 -9.07 4.76 13.04
CA TRP A 51 -10.23 5.40 13.65
C TRP A 51 -9.82 6.31 14.82
N PRO A 52 -10.63 7.30 15.21
CA PRO A 52 -10.27 8.22 16.29
C PRO A 52 -9.92 7.54 17.62
N ASP A 53 -10.56 6.43 17.93
CA ASP A 53 -10.30 5.62 19.12
C ASP A 53 -9.00 4.78 19.02
N GLU A 54 -8.43 4.61 17.82
CA GLU A 54 -7.16 3.92 17.58
C GLU A 54 -5.97 4.89 17.47
N GLU A 55 -6.19 6.19 17.27
CA GLU A 55 -5.14 7.16 16.94
C GLU A 55 -3.98 7.17 17.94
N ASP A 56 -4.29 7.19 19.23
CA ASP A 56 -3.27 7.17 20.30
C ASP A 56 -2.46 5.87 20.29
N GLN A 57 -3.07 4.75 19.92
CA GLN A 57 -2.37 3.48 19.79
C GLN A 57 -1.39 3.54 18.63
N PHE A 58 -1.82 4.03 17.45
CA PHE A 58 -0.94 4.15 16.29
C PHE A 58 0.19 5.15 16.53
N ARG A 59 -0.06 6.25 17.23
CA ARG A 59 0.98 7.20 17.65
C ARG A 59 2.05 6.52 18.51
N ARG A 60 1.66 5.70 19.47
CA ARG A 60 2.63 4.93 20.29
C ARG A 60 3.39 3.89 19.47
N LEU A 61 2.74 3.21 18.53
CA LEU A 61 3.38 2.24 17.64
C LEU A 61 4.42 2.90 16.74
N VAL A 62 4.09 4.04 16.12
CA VAL A 62 5.01 4.82 15.28
C VAL A 62 6.23 5.27 16.10
N LEU A 63 6.01 5.82 17.31
CA LEU A 63 7.08 6.23 18.21
C LEU A 63 8.01 5.05 18.59
N SER A 64 7.44 3.89 18.88
CA SER A 64 8.23 2.69 19.19
C SER A 64 9.07 2.26 18.00
N LEU A 65 8.47 2.13 16.83
CA LEU A 65 9.19 1.77 15.60
C LEU A 65 10.31 2.76 15.29
N TRP A 66 10.05 4.05 15.46
CA TRP A 66 11.05 5.10 15.26
C TRP A 66 12.25 4.96 16.21
N ARG A 67 12.00 4.77 17.50
CA ARG A 67 13.05 4.54 18.53
C ARG A 67 13.88 3.30 18.22
N ASP A 68 13.25 2.30 17.62
CA ASP A 68 13.89 1.05 17.20
C ASP A 68 14.60 1.14 15.84
N GLY A 69 14.63 2.34 15.23
CA GLY A 69 15.41 2.63 14.04
C GLY A 69 14.64 2.60 12.72
N ALA A 70 13.31 2.49 12.72
CA ALA A 70 12.51 2.66 11.51
C ALA A 70 12.69 4.07 10.92
N ARG A 71 12.90 4.16 9.59
CA ARG A 71 13.06 5.43 8.88
C ARG A 71 12.32 5.47 7.55
N SER A 72 11.67 4.40 7.15
CA SER A 72 10.89 4.34 5.91
C SER A 72 9.43 4.07 6.23
N PHE A 73 8.57 5.06 5.99
CA PHE A 73 7.14 4.99 6.28
C PHE A 73 6.32 5.27 5.03
N VAL A 74 5.24 4.52 4.86
CA VAL A 74 4.22 4.76 3.83
C VAL A 74 2.91 5.12 4.54
N LEU A 75 2.44 6.32 4.27
CA LEU A 75 1.24 6.89 4.86
C LEU A 75 0.11 6.81 3.85
N ASN A 76 -0.93 6.09 4.18
CA ASN A 76 -2.06 5.85 3.27
C ASN A 76 -3.23 6.84 3.44
N SER A 77 -3.02 7.85 4.29
CA SER A 77 -3.86 9.05 4.37
C SER A 77 -2.99 10.25 4.73
N PRO A 78 -3.17 11.43 4.11
CA PRO A 78 -2.31 12.60 4.35
C PRO A 78 -2.29 13.06 5.82
N TRP A 79 -3.41 12.95 6.55
CA TRP A 79 -3.49 13.36 7.96
C TRP A 79 -2.54 12.55 8.88
N GLN A 80 -2.12 11.35 8.44
CA GLN A 80 -1.22 10.48 9.22
C GLN A 80 0.16 11.10 9.48
N VAL A 81 0.53 12.16 8.74
CA VAL A 81 1.69 13.01 9.08
C VAL A 81 1.61 13.50 10.54
N GLY A 82 0.41 13.79 11.05
CA GLY A 82 0.18 14.19 12.43
C GLY A 82 0.48 13.11 13.50
N LEU A 83 0.77 11.89 13.11
CA LEU A 83 1.25 10.82 14.02
C LEU A 83 2.74 10.95 14.35
N PHE A 84 3.48 11.77 13.60
CA PHE A 84 4.93 11.99 13.73
C PHE A 84 5.19 13.33 14.40
N THR A 85 6.31 13.42 15.15
CA THR A 85 6.76 14.71 15.71
C THR A 85 7.52 15.51 14.65
N THR A 86 7.71 16.80 14.90
CA THR A 86 8.50 17.67 14.01
C THR A 86 9.92 17.13 13.82
N GLU A 87 10.56 16.66 14.90
CA GLU A 87 11.91 16.11 14.83
C GLU A 87 12.00 14.84 13.96
N MET A 88 10.90 14.05 13.89
CA MET A 88 10.83 12.90 13.00
C MET A 88 10.67 13.31 11.55
N LEU A 89 9.88 14.34 11.28
CA LEU A 89 9.63 14.86 9.94
C LEU A 89 10.87 15.57 9.36
N ASP A 90 11.68 16.18 10.23
CA ASP A 90 12.91 16.90 9.86
C ASP A 90 14.15 15.99 9.78
N ASP A 91 14.03 14.69 10.13
CA ASP A 91 15.17 13.75 10.03
C ASP A 91 15.47 13.43 8.55
N GLU A 92 16.57 13.90 8.03
CA GLU A 92 17.03 13.68 6.65
C GLU A 92 17.19 12.19 6.27
N LYS A 93 17.29 11.30 7.26
CA LYS A 93 17.37 9.84 7.05
C LYS A 93 16.00 9.20 6.89
N ALA A 94 14.93 9.92 7.25
CA ALA A 94 13.58 9.44 7.14
C ALA A 94 13.04 9.61 5.71
N SER A 95 12.17 8.68 5.31
CA SER A 95 11.41 8.79 4.08
C SER A 95 9.93 8.58 4.37
N PHE A 96 9.13 9.55 3.94
CA PHE A 96 7.67 9.52 4.05
C PHE A 96 7.08 9.42 2.65
N THR A 97 6.55 8.27 2.30
CA THR A 97 5.91 8.04 1.00
C THR A 97 4.39 8.13 1.15
N ALA A 98 3.73 8.94 0.35
CA ALA A 98 2.28 8.91 0.27
C ALA A 98 1.83 7.62 -0.41
N GLY A 99 1.04 6.80 0.30
CA GLY A 99 0.62 5.49 -0.16
C GLY A 99 -0.52 5.54 -1.19
N PRO A 100 -0.81 4.41 -1.84
CA PRO A 100 -1.78 4.36 -2.93
C PRO A 100 -3.23 4.65 -2.49
N PHE A 101 -3.54 4.48 -1.21
CA PHE A 101 -4.86 4.82 -0.65
C PHE A 101 -5.06 6.34 -0.44
N CYS A 102 -4.02 7.16 -0.62
CA CYS A 102 -4.19 8.61 -0.74
C CYS A 102 -4.90 9.01 -2.05
N ASN A 103 -5.18 8.05 -2.91
CA ASN A 103 -5.93 8.20 -4.16
C ASN A 103 -5.37 9.30 -5.08
N ILE A 104 -4.06 9.30 -5.26
CA ILE A 104 -3.31 10.33 -6.00
C ILE A 104 -3.56 10.14 -7.50
N SER A 105 -4.18 11.14 -8.13
CA SER A 105 -4.58 11.08 -9.54
C SER A 105 -4.16 12.29 -10.38
N ASN A 106 -3.51 13.28 -9.78
CA ASN A 106 -3.13 14.50 -10.50
C ASN A 106 -1.91 15.20 -9.88
N PRO A 107 -1.20 16.07 -10.64
CA PRO A 107 0.02 16.73 -10.17
C PRO A 107 -0.23 17.72 -9.02
N ALA A 108 -1.41 18.34 -8.94
CA ALA A 108 -1.71 19.30 -7.89
C ALA A 108 -1.71 18.62 -6.50
N THR A 109 -2.30 17.41 -6.42
CA THR A 109 -2.23 16.59 -5.20
C THR A 109 -0.78 16.29 -4.81
N VAL A 110 0.08 15.96 -5.79
CA VAL A 110 1.50 15.65 -5.50
C VAL A 110 2.25 16.89 -5.00
N ASN A 111 1.95 18.10 -5.50
CA ASN A 111 2.51 19.35 -4.98
C ASN A 111 2.12 19.56 -3.51
N VAL A 112 0.86 19.39 -3.15
CA VAL A 112 0.39 19.52 -1.76
C VAL A 112 1.11 18.51 -0.86
N LEU A 113 1.24 17.27 -1.28
CA LEU A 113 1.96 16.24 -0.51
C LEU A 113 3.44 16.60 -0.31
N LYS A 114 4.10 17.15 -1.33
CA LYS A 114 5.46 17.66 -1.21
C LYS A 114 5.56 18.77 -0.13
N ASP A 115 4.62 19.72 -0.15
CA ASP A 115 4.58 20.82 0.84
C ASP A 115 4.28 20.29 2.26
N MET A 116 3.63 19.12 2.38
CA MET A 116 3.42 18.41 3.64
C MET A 116 4.63 17.60 4.12
N GLY A 117 5.75 17.58 3.37
CA GLY A 117 6.97 16.86 3.74
C GLY A 117 7.08 15.43 3.20
N PHE A 118 6.19 14.99 2.30
CA PHE A 118 6.37 13.70 1.65
C PHE A 118 7.56 13.72 0.68
N THR A 119 8.30 12.61 0.64
CA THR A 119 9.51 12.44 -0.19
C THR A 119 9.26 11.66 -1.47
N ALA A 120 8.17 10.93 -1.56
CA ALA A 120 7.70 10.17 -2.71
C ALA A 120 6.19 9.96 -2.64
N ALA A 121 5.58 9.51 -3.74
CA ALA A 121 4.16 9.21 -3.78
C ALA A 121 3.86 7.97 -4.62
N ILE A 122 2.87 7.16 -4.20
CA ILE A 122 2.36 6.02 -4.96
C ILE A 122 1.00 6.43 -5.50
N VAL A 123 0.88 6.45 -6.83
CA VAL A 123 -0.36 6.88 -7.50
C VAL A 123 -1.48 5.86 -7.31
N SER A 124 -2.72 6.33 -7.44
CA SER A 124 -3.92 5.48 -7.39
C SER A 124 -3.86 4.40 -8.47
N PRO A 125 -4.08 3.11 -8.14
CA PRO A 125 -4.17 2.05 -9.13
C PRO A 125 -5.45 2.13 -9.98
N GLU A 126 -6.35 3.05 -9.69
CA GLU A 126 -7.61 3.26 -10.41
C GLU A 126 -7.47 4.15 -11.65
N LEU A 127 -6.28 4.66 -11.94
CA LEU A 127 -6.00 5.46 -13.13
C LEU A 127 -6.09 4.62 -14.41
N GLY A 128 -6.46 5.27 -15.51
CA GLY A 128 -6.31 4.73 -16.85
C GLY A 128 -4.87 4.85 -17.36
N SER A 129 -4.50 4.10 -18.41
CA SER A 129 -3.14 4.06 -18.96
C SER A 129 -2.61 5.43 -19.35
N ARG A 130 -3.44 6.26 -19.95
CA ARG A 130 -3.06 7.63 -20.35
C ARG A 130 -2.57 8.46 -19.16
N ASP A 131 -3.34 8.45 -18.05
CA ASP A 131 -3.01 9.24 -16.87
C ASP A 131 -1.77 8.68 -16.18
N PHE A 132 -1.61 7.34 -16.13
CA PHE A 132 -0.39 6.72 -15.67
C PHE A 132 0.85 7.19 -16.44
N LEU A 133 0.78 7.26 -17.76
CA LEU A 133 1.92 7.60 -18.61
C LEU A 133 2.26 9.11 -18.60
N GLU A 134 1.28 9.97 -18.34
CA GLU A 134 1.47 11.42 -18.34
C GLU A 134 1.92 11.96 -16.96
N LEU A 135 1.41 11.41 -15.86
CA LEU A 135 1.57 11.95 -14.52
C LEU A 135 3.03 12.10 -14.05
N PRO A 136 3.96 11.14 -14.31
CA PRO A 136 5.34 11.26 -13.82
C PRO A 136 6.08 12.50 -14.33
N ARG A 137 5.81 12.93 -15.56
CA ARG A 137 6.46 14.11 -16.15
C ARG A 137 6.05 15.43 -15.49
N LEU A 138 4.90 15.44 -14.82
CA LEU A 138 4.30 16.61 -14.17
C LEU A 138 4.49 16.58 -12.65
N SER A 139 5.09 15.53 -12.13
CA SER A 139 5.24 15.31 -10.69
C SER A 139 6.51 15.99 -10.13
N PRO A 140 6.39 16.75 -9.04
CA PRO A 140 7.54 17.28 -8.31
C PRO A 140 8.22 16.27 -7.38
N LEU A 141 7.63 15.07 -7.19
CA LEU A 141 8.15 13.99 -6.38
C LEU A 141 8.38 12.74 -7.22
N PRO A 142 9.33 11.87 -6.82
CA PRO A 142 9.42 10.53 -7.36
C PRO A 142 8.09 9.77 -7.20
N LEU A 143 7.59 9.19 -8.28
CA LEU A 143 6.36 8.40 -8.27
C LEU A 143 6.63 6.91 -8.30
N GLY A 144 5.82 6.19 -7.55
CA GLY A 144 5.65 4.74 -7.64
C GLY A 144 4.21 4.37 -8.00
N MET A 145 3.98 3.10 -8.31
CA MET A 145 2.65 2.57 -8.52
C MET A 145 2.54 1.10 -8.11
N VAL A 146 1.30 0.68 -7.82
CA VAL A 146 1.02 -0.74 -7.56
C VAL A 146 1.03 -1.48 -8.89
N LEU A 147 2.03 -2.35 -9.07
CA LEU A 147 2.23 -3.09 -10.32
C LEU A 147 1.50 -4.43 -10.33
N ALA A 148 1.43 -5.10 -9.18
CA ALA A 148 0.83 -6.43 -9.09
C ALA A 148 0.36 -6.78 -7.67
N GLY A 149 -0.54 -7.73 -7.57
CA GLY A 149 -0.95 -8.37 -6.33
C GLY A 149 -2.41 -8.15 -5.93
N CYS A 150 -2.72 -8.43 -4.69
CA CYS A 150 -4.08 -8.30 -4.16
C CYS A 150 -4.38 -6.84 -3.82
N TRP A 151 -5.19 -6.19 -4.62
CA TRP A 151 -5.68 -4.83 -4.36
C TRP A 151 -7.10 -4.89 -3.78
N PRO A 152 -7.36 -4.32 -2.58
CA PRO A 152 -8.70 -4.30 -2.01
C PRO A 152 -9.59 -3.31 -2.78
N VAL A 153 -10.83 -3.69 -3.01
CA VAL A 153 -11.84 -2.84 -3.67
C VAL A 153 -12.76 -2.14 -2.66
N GLY A 154 -12.63 -2.48 -1.38
CA GLY A 154 -13.39 -1.85 -0.32
C GLY A 154 -12.81 -2.13 1.05
N MET A 155 -13.14 -1.23 1.99
CA MET A 155 -12.79 -1.36 3.39
C MET A 155 -13.98 -0.87 4.24
N SER A 156 -14.29 -1.58 5.32
CA SER A 156 -15.38 -1.24 6.23
C SER A 156 -14.97 -1.51 7.68
N ARG A 157 -15.35 -0.63 8.59
CA ARG A 157 -15.26 -0.86 10.05
C ARG A 157 -16.37 -1.81 10.52
N TYR A 158 -17.53 -1.72 9.88
CA TYR A 158 -18.63 -2.62 10.21
C TYR A 158 -18.36 -4.01 9.66
N GLY A 159 -18.55 -5.03 10.50
CA GLY A 159 -18.45 -6.41 10.07
C GLY A 159 -19.37 -6.67 8.87
N THR A 160 -18.94 -7.54 7.98
CA THR A 160 -19.71 -7.93 6.80
C THR A 160 -20.88 -8.83 7.25
N LEU A 161 -22.05 -8.25 7.48
CA LEU A 161 -23.25 -9.00 7.81
C LEU A 161 -23.52 -10.04 6.71
N GLY A 162 -23.47 -11.33 7.09
CA GLY A 162 -23.72 -12.46 6.18
C GLY A 162 -22.53 -12.90 5.32
N VAL A 163 -21.34 -12.26 5.43
CA VAL A 163 -20.12 -12.69 4.75
C VAL A 163 -19.17 -13.34 5.76
N ARG A 164 -18.71 -14.55 5.44
CA ARG A 164 -17.68 -15.24 6.23
C ARG A 164 -16.29 -14.76 5.82
N LEU A 165 -15.47 -14.43 6.83
CA LEU A 165 -14.08 -14.01 6.59
C LEU A 165 -13.27 -15.18 6.02
N ASN A 166 -12.39 -14.88 5.07
CA ASN A 166 -11.51 -15.83 4.40
C ASN A 166 -12.23 -16.94 3.62
N GLU A 167 -13.49 -16.72 3.29
CA GLU A 167 -14.29 -17.58 2.40
C GLU A 167 -14.77 -16.75 1.18
N PRO A 168 -14.97 -17.40 0.01
CA PRO A 168 -15.51 -16.70 -1.15
C PRO A 168 -16.98 -16.35 -0.96
N PHE A 169 -17.36 -15.17 -1.44
CA PHE A 169 -18.75 -14.78 -1.61
C PHE A 169 -18.96 -14.16 -3.00
N MET A 170 -20.19 -14.17 -3.47
CA MET A 170 -20.53 -13.75 -4.82
C MET A 170 -21.26 -12.39 -4.80
N SER A 171 -20.87 -11.51 -5.74
CA SER A 171 -21.66 -10.32 -6.02
C SER A 171 -22.95 -10.66 -6.77
N PRO A 172 -23.93 -9.73 -6.86
CA PRO A 172 -25.11 -9.91 -7.70
C PRO A 172 -24.79 -10.16 -9.19
N LYS A 173 -23.58 -9.79 -9.64
CA LYS A 173 -23.09 -10.05 -11.01
C LYS A 173 -22.31 -11.36 -11.12
N HIS A 174 -22.38 -12.25 -10.12
CA HIS A 174 -21.66 -13.52 -10.06
C HIS A 174 -20.13 -13.39 -10.11
N GLU A 175 -19.59 -12.26 -9.65
CA GLU A 175 -18.15 -12.11 -9.44
C GLU A 175 -17.77 -12.55 -8.03
N ALA A 176 -16.69 -13.31 -7.90
CA ALA A 176 -16.23 -13.80 -6.61
C ALA A 176 -15.36 -12.76 -5.90
N PHE A 177 -15.61 -12.60 -4.61
CA PHE A 177 -14.85 -11.78 -3.67
C PHE A 177 -14.55 -12.56 -2.41
N TRP A 178 -13.66 -12.04 -1.59
CA TRP A 178 -13.39 -12.55 -0.25
C TRP A 178 -13.05 -11.38 0.69
N ALA A 179 -13.22 -11.58 1.99
CA ALA A 179 -12.99 -10.57 2.98
C ALA A 179 -12.01 -11.04 4.05
N ARG A 180 -11.18 -10.11 4.55
CA ARG A 180 -10.25 -10.35 5.65
C ARG A 180 -10.29 -9.20 6.64
N GLN A 181 -10.16 -9.54 7.92
CA GLN A 181 -10.10 -8.53 8.98
C GLN A 181 -8.66 -8.21 9.35
N TYR A 182 -8.38 -6.90 9.41
CA TYR A 182 -7.13 -6.32 9.90
C TYR A 182 -7.47 -5.24 10.94
N GLY A 183 -7.16 -5.52 12.22
CA GLY A 183 -7.61 -4.66 13.31
C GLY A 183 -9.14 -4.52 13.31
N GLU A 184 -9.62 -3.30 13.36
CA GLU A 184 -11.05 -2.98 13.31
C GLU A 184 -11.63 -2.93 11.88
N ASN A 185 -10.77 -3.07 10.86
CA ASN A 185 -11.19 -2.95 9.47
C ASN A 185 -11.37 -4.31 8.80
N THR A 186 -12.47 -4.47 8.09
CA THR A 186 -12.71 -5.57 7.15
C THR A 186 -12.38 -5.11 5.74
N TRP A 187 -11.42 -5.77 5.11
CA TRP A 187 -10.99 -5.49 3.75
C TRP A 187 -11.61 -6.47 2.78
N ILE A 188 -12.10 -5.97 1.66
CA ILE A 188 -12.77 -6.77 0.63
C ILE A 188 -11.86 -6.82 -0.59
N TYR A 189 -11.55 -8.04 -1.02
CA TYR A 189 -10.71 -8.31 -2.18
C TYR A 189 -11.50 -9.02 -3.27
N PRO A 190 -11.26 -8.69 -4.55
CA PRO A 190 -11.75 -9.51 -5.65
C PRO A 190 -10.97 -10.82 -5.70
N ALA A 191 -11.54 -11.87 -6.28
CA ALA A 191 -10.86 -13.14 -6.49
C ALA A 191 -9.75 -13.08 -7.54
N TRP A 192 -9.66 -11.99 -8.31
CA TRP A 192 -8.59 -11.73 -9.27
C TRP A 192 -7.56 -10.74 -8.71
N GLN A 193 -6.34 -10.80 -9.20
CA GLN A 193 -5.27 -9.91 -8.79
C GLN A 193 -5.02 -8.80 -9.82
N LEU A 194 -4.62 -7.62 -9.35
CA LEU A 194 -4.02 -6.61 -10.21
C LEU A 194 -2.73 -7.15 -10.80
N ASN A 195 -2.52 -6.96 -12.11
CA ASN A 195 -1.28 -7.31 -12.77
C ASN A 195 -1.03 -6.43 -14.00
N LEU A 196 -0.18 -5.44 -13.82
CA LEU A 196 0.31 -4.53 -14.86
C LEU A 196 1.77 -4.83 -15.23
N SER A 197 2.31 -6.01 -14.87
CA SER A 197 3.73 -6.34 -15.07
C SER A 197 4.15 -6.31 -16.54
N ALA A 198 3.24 -6.57 -17.46
CA ALA A 198 3.51 -6.47 -18.91
C ALA A 198 3.83 -5.03 -19.35
N HIS A 199 3.35 -4.03 -18.62
CA HIS A 199 3.55 -2.61 -18.92
C HIS A 199 4.73 -1.98 -18.14
N LYS A 200 5.46 -2.77 -17.34
CA LYS A 200 6.54 -2.26 -16.48
C LYS A 200 7.56 -1.42 -17.24
N ALA A 201 8.03 -1.90 -18.36
CA ALA A 201 9.05 -1.19 -19.17
C ALA A 201 8.53 0.13 -19.74
N GLU A 202 7.26 0.20 -20.11
CA GLU A 202 6.60 1.42 -20.57
C GLU A 202 6.46 2.44 -19.42
N LEU A 203 6.10 1.98 -18.24
CA LEU A 203 5.96 2.80 -17.03
C LEU A 203 7.32 3.32 -16.54
N GLU A 204 8.38 2.50 -16.57
CA GLU A 204 9.75 2.96 -16.28
C GLU A 204 10.17 4.08 -17.25
N LYS A 205 9.87 3.93 -18.55
CA LYS A 205 10.13 4.95 -19.56
C LYS A 205 9.31 6.24 -19.34
N ALA A 206 8.09 6.12 -18.82
CA ALA A 206 7.26 7.26 -18.47
C ALA A 206 7.81 8.05 -17.27
N GLY A 207 8.67 7.45 -16.42
CA GLY A 207 9.34 8.12 -15.31
C GLY A 207 9.00 7.59 -13.92
N TYR A 208 8.34 6.44 -13.79
CA TYR A 208 8.15 5.82 -12.48
C TYR A 208 9.48 5.36 -11.90
N SER A 209 9.68 5.67 -10.62
CA SER A 209 10.95 5.41 -9.91
C SER A 209 10.98 4.08 -9.19
N PHE A 210 9.82 3.53 -8.85
CA PHE A 210 9.68 2.25 -8.14
C PHE A 210 8.28 1.66 -8.33
N PHE A 211 8.18 0.34 -8.07
CA PHE A 211 6.94 -0.41 -8.19
C PHE A 211 6.60 -1.14 -6.91
N VAL A 212 5.31 -1.36 -6.68
CA VAL A 212 4.79 -2.02 -5.49
C VAL A 212 4.09 -3.31 -5.86
N SER A 213 4.43 -4.39 -5.16
CA SER A 213 3.71 -5.65 -5.19
C SER A 213 3.00 -5.88 -3.85
N MET A 214 1.68 -6.12 -3.91
CA MET A 214 0.83 -6.34 -2.72
C MET A 214 0.62 -7.84 -2.51
N GLN A 215 1.28 -8.40 -1.51
CA GLN A 215 1.14 -9.82 -1.18
C GLN A 215 0.08 -10.03 -0.11
N GLU A 216 -0.80 -11.00 -0.37
CA GLU A 216 -1.85 -11.40 0.54
C GLU A 216 -2.01 -12.93 0.58
N ASN A 217 -2.43 -13.45 1.73
CA ASN A 217 -2.72 -14.88 1.88
C ASN A 217 -4.09 -15.20 1.29
N ILE A 218 -4.13 -15.56 0.04
CA ILE A 218 -5.35 -15.84 -0.71
C ILE A 218 -5.99 -17.13 -0.18
N PRO A 219 -7.31 -17.15 0.14
CA PRO A 219 -7.99 -18.37 0.52
C PRO A 219 -7.95 -19.44 -0.57
N ALA A 220 -7.59 -20.67 -0.21
CA ALA A 220 -7.50 -21.79 -1.16
C ALA A 220 -8.85 -22.17 -1.81
N SER A 221 -9.95 -21.77 -1.19
CA SER A 221 -11.33 -22.04 -1.66
C SER A 221 -11.81 -21.08 -2.75
N LEU A 222 -11.00 -20.04 -3.11
CA LEU A 222 -11.42 -19.10 -4.14
C LEU A 222 -11.51 -19.79 -5.52
N PRO A 223 -12.61 -19.56 -6.26
CA PRO A 223 -12.74 -20.07 -7.62
C PRO A 223 -11.69 -19.42 -8.54
N PRO A 224 -11.14 -20.15 -9.51
CA PRO A 224 -10.25 -19.57 -10.49
C PRO A 224 -10.99 -18.52 -11.33
N VAL A 225 -10.40 -17.34 -11.46
CA VAL A 225 -10.96 -16.23 -12.25
C VAL A 225 -10.13 -16.02 -13.50
N ARG A 226 -10.79 -16.03 -14.68
CA ARG A 226 -10.15 -15.75 -15.99
C ARG A 226 -10.31 -14.28 -16.39
N ARG A 227 -10.04 -13.35 -15.46
CA ARG A 227 -10.09 -11.92 -15.74
C ARG A 227 -8.67 -11.37 -15.89
N PRO A 228 -8.37 -10.58 -16.96
CA PRO A 228 -7.13 -9.83 -17.01
C PRO A 228 -7.04 -8.92 -15.78
N GLY A 229 -5.91 -8.92 -15.08
CA GLY A 229 -5.67 -8.11 -13.90
C GLY A 229 -5.36 -6.64 -14.19
N LEU A 230 -5.86 -6.10 -15.29
CA LEU A 230 -5.47 -4.78 -15.80
C LEU A 230 -6.15 -3.61 -15.07
N PHE A 231 -7.11 -3.91 -14.18
CA PHE A 231 -7.88 -2.89 -13.47
C PHE A 231 -8.51 -1.89 -14.45
N ASN A 232 -8.15 -0.61 -14.37
CA ASN A 232 -8.67 0.44 -15.27
C ASN A 232 -7.73 0.76 -16.44
N TRP A 233 -6.65 -0.01 -16.63
CA TRP A 233 -5.64 0.28 -17.65
C TRP A 233 -6.24 0.49 -19.05
N ASP A 234 -7.16 -0.39 -19.45
CA ASP A 234 -7.79 -0.35 -20.77
C ASP A 234 -9.08 0.49 -20.80
N ASN A 235 -9.46 1.10 -19.68
CA ASN A 235 -10.66 1.94 -19.65
C ASN A 235 -10.35 3.28 -20.32
N SER A 236 -10.63 3.34 -21.62
CA SER A 236 -10.95 4.61 -22.27
C SER A 236 -12.35 5.02 -21.81
N LEU A 237 -12.46 5.64 -20.63
CA LEU A 237 -13.71 6.19 -20.11
C LEU A 237 -14.07 7.53 -20.77
N MET A 238 -13.70 7.71 -22.03
CA MET A 238 -14.21 8.81 -22.90
C MET A 238 -14.27 8.38 -24.34
#